data_44d4645b0c14cf40dd68bb801dbcc0c8
#
_entry.id   44d4645b0c14cf40dd68bb801dbcc0c8
#
_cell.length_a   1.000
_cell.length_b   1.000
_cell.length_c   1.000
_cell.angle_alpha   90.00
_cell.angle_beta   90.00
_cell.angle_gamma   90.00
#
_symmetry.space_group_name_H-M   'P 1'
#
loop_
_entity.id
_entity.type
_entity.pdbx_description
1 polymer ?
#
loop_
_entity_poly.entity_id
_entity_poly.type
_entity_poly.pdbx_seq_one_letter_code
_entity_poly.pdbx_strand_id
1 'polypeptide(L)'
;KLVAKLDALKVKGTLTDEYKEALYGGSVTDGRMIFQYNSTVQCVRCHIVGGEGTMVGPNLKGVASRLSREQLLQALIEPSARISPGYGSTNFVLTDGQEVTGAIISENAEEIQLKTNDAEPLRIAVSRIKSRENLPSGMPPMGSLMSKREIRDVVEYLSSLK
;
A
#
# COMPACT_ATOMS: atom_id res chain seq x y z
N LYS A 1 8.80 -4.82 35.38
CA LYS A 1 8.63 -3.36 35.58
C LYS A 1 8.98 -2.53 34.32
N LEU A 2 9.99 -2.93 33.51
CA LEU A 2 10.37 -2.21 32.29
C LEU A 2 9.35 -2.42 31.15
N VAL A 3 8.88 -3.66 30.99
CA VAL A 3 7.88 -4.02 29.98
C VAL A 3 6.55 -3.28 30.24
N ALA A 4 6.10 -3.21 31.49
CA ALA A 4 4.89 -2.47 31.85
C ALA A 4 5.00 -0.95 31.63
N LYS A 5 6.21 -0.38 31.74
CA LYS A 5 6.46 1.02 31.36
C LYS A 5 6.46 1.25 29.87
N LEU A 6 6.97 0.30 29.09
CA LEU A 6 6.92 0.35 27.63
C LEU A 6 5.48 0.19 27.10
N ASP A 7 4.69 -0.67 27.75
CA ASP A 7 3.27 -0.83 27.39
C ASP A 7 2.41 0.39 27.78
N ALA A 8 2.77 1.12 28.85
CA ALA A 8 2.11 2.36 29.24
C ALA A 8 2.48 3.54 28.33
N LEU A 9 3.61 3.48 27.62
CA LEU A 9 4.03 4.46 26.62
C LEU A 9 3.44 4.17 25.24
N LYS A 10 2.78 3.03 25.04
CA LYS A 10 1.93 2.77 23.87
C LYS A 10 0.71 3.70 23.96
N VAL A 11 0.87 4.94 23.51
CA VAL A 11 -0.27 5.78 23.15
C VAL A 11 -1.15 4.89 22.25
N LYS A 12 -2.44 4.77 22.55
CA LYS A 12 -3.40 4.13 21.65
C LYS A 12 -3.40 4.94 20.37
N GLY A 13 -2.50 4.58 19.47
CA GLY A 13 -2.28 5.19 18.18
C GLY A 13 -3.02 4.42 17.08
N THR A 14 -2.57 4.61 15.88
CA THR A 14 -3.04 3.88 14.70
C THR A 14 -2.69 2.40 14.80
N LEU A 15 -3.32 1.55 13.98
CA LEU A 15 -2.98 0.13 13.90
C LEU A 15 -1.48 -0.08 13.62
N THR A 16 -0.85 0.81 12.83
CA THR A 16 0.60 0.82 12.57
C THR A 16 1.43 0.98 13.84
N ASP A 17 0.93 1.70 14.85
CA ASP A 17 1.65 1.89 16.13
C ASP A 17 1.84 0.59 16.91
N GLU A 18 0.94 -0.38 16.73
CA GLU A 18 1.04 -1.70 17.34
C GLU A 18 2.22 -2.52 16.78
N TYR A 19 2.75 -2.12 15.62
CA TYR A 19 3.85 -2.77 14.91
C TYR A 19 5.15 -1.97 14.91
N LYS A 20 5.29 -0.94 15.74
CA LYS A 20 6.51 -0.08 15.80
C LYS A 20 7.80 -0.87 16.03
N GLU A 21 7.74 -1.99 16.73
CA GLU A 21 8.88 -2.89 16.93
C GLU A 21 9.36 -3.57 15.64
N ALA A 22 8.55 -3.55 14.57
CA ALA A 22 8.91 -4.09 13.26
C ALA A 22 9.64 -3.08 12.37
N LEU A 23 9.91 -1.87 12.82
CA LEU A 23 10.59 -0.83 12.02
C LEU A 23 12.07 -1.13 11.78
N TYR A 24 12.77 -1.75 12.73
CA TYR A 24 14.23 -1.93 12.69
C TYR A 24 14.66 -3.31 13.17
N GLY A 25 15.87 -3.70 12.76
CA GLY A 25 16.53 -4.92 13.25
C GLY A 25 16.04 -6.20 12.59
N GLY A 26 15.47 -6.11 11.39
CA GLY A 26 15.13 -7.25 10.56
C GLY A 26 16.32 -7.78 9.74
N SER A 27 16.09 -8.91 9.08
CA SER A 27 17.02 -9.55 8.17
C SER A 27 16.61 -9.27 6.71
N VAL A 28 17.49 -8.63 5.93
CA VAL A 28 17.27 -8.41 4.49
C VAL A 28 17.09 -9.74 3.75
N THR A 29 17.89 -10.74 4.11
CA THR A 29 17.84 -12.08 3.47
C THR A 29 16.52 -12.78 3.77
N ASP A 30 16.12 -12.82 5.04
CA ASP A 30 14.87 -13.47 5.43
C ASP A 30 13.65 -12.71 4.86
N GLY A 31 13.69 -11.38 4.87
CA GLY A 31 12.65 -10.56 4.26
C GLY A 31 12.53 -10.79 2.75
N ARG A 32 13.65 -10.96 2.03
CA ARG A 32 13.65 -11.34 0.62
C ARG A 32 13.02 -12.72 0.42
N MET A 33 13.38 -13.71 1.25
CA MET A 33 12.83 -15.06 1.17
C MET A 33 11.31 -15.07 1.40
N ILE A 34 10.83 -14.31 2.39
CA ILE A 34 9.40 -14.14 2.64
C ILE A 34 8.73 -13.50 1.43
N PHE A 35 9.28 -12.40 0.91
CA PHE A 35 8.71 -11.66 -0.21
C PHE A 35 8.58 -12.53 -1.47
N GLN A 36 9.60 -13.33 -1.78
CA GLN A 36 9.66 -14.11 -3.02
C GLN A 36 8.96 -15.48 -2.92
N TYR A 37 9.04 -16.14 -1.77
CA TYR A 37 8.70 -17.57 -1.68
C TYR A 37 7.64 -17.94 -0.65
N ASN A 38 7.21 -17.00 0.22
CA ASN A 38 6.18 -17.32 1.19
C ASN A 38 4.83 -17.58 0.50
N SER A 39 4.31 -18.79 0.65
CA SER A 39 3.08 -19.25 -0.01
C SER A 39 1.79 -18.59 0.51
N THR A 40 1.83 -18.00 1.70
CA THR A 40 0.67 -17.33 2.31
C THR A 40 0.51 -15.91 1.81
N VAL A 41 1.60 -15.12 1.83
CA VAL A 41 1.52 -13.68 1.49
C VAL A 41 1.78 -13.38 0.02
N GLN A 42 2.56 -14.21 -0.67
CA GLN A 42 2.74 -14.21 -2.13
C GLN A 42 2.95 -12.81 -2.75
N CYS A 43 3.84 -12.00 -2.19
CA CYS A 43 4.04 -10.61 -2.61
C CYS A 43 4.34 -10.45 -4.11
N VAL A 44 5.11 -11.39 -4.68
CA VAL A 44 5.47 -11.42 -6.13
C VAL A 44 4.27 -11.66 -7.06
N ARG A 45 3.13 -12.12 -6.56
CA ARG A 45 1.90 -12.22 -7.38
C ARG A 45 1.35 -10.86 -7.77
N CYS A 46 1.68 -9.82 -7.02
CA CYS A 46 1.19 -8.47 -7.25
C CYS A 46 2.30 -7.46 -7.53
N HIS A 47 3.50 -7.66 -6.98
CA HIS A 47 4.59 -6.68 -7.06
C HIS A 47 5.78 -7.20 -7.85
N ILE A 48 6.45 -6.29 -8.58
CA ILE A 48 7.74 -6.56 -9.22
C ILE A 48 8.87 -6.03 -8.36
N VAL A 49 9.89 -6.89 -8.16
CA VAL A 49 11.20 -6.51 -7.64
C VAL A 49 12.27 -7.24 -8.43
N GLY A 50 13.26 -6.50 -8.96
CA GLY A 50 14.38 -7.11 -9.67
C GLY A 50 14.03 -7.84 -10.99
N GLY A 51 12.86 -7.54 -11.56
CA GLY A 51 12.38 -8.18 -12.80
C GLY A 51 11.49 -9.40 -12.57
N GLU A 52 11.34 -9.86 -11.32
CA GLU A 52 10.44 -10.94 -10.95
C GLU A 52 9.11 -10.40 -10.40
N GLY A 53 8.00 -11.06 -10.72
CA GLY A 53 6.67 -10.72 -10.24
C GLY A 53 5.72 -10.21 -11.31
N THR A 54 4.63 -9.57 -10.91
CA THR A 54 3.59 -9.02 -11.80
C THR A 54 3.31 -7.54 -11.50
N MET A 55 2.58 -6.85 -12.41
CA MET A 55 2.23 -5.45 -12.30
C MET A 55 0.78 -5.21 -11.81
N VAL A 56 0.22 -6.15 -11.05
CA VAL A 56 -1.08 -5.97 -10.39
C VAL A 56 -0.98 -4.89 -9.31
N GLY A 57 0.13 -4.85 -8.59
CA GLY A 57 0.51 -3.80 -7.66
C GLY A 57 1.68 -2.95 -8.20
N PRO A 58 2.04 -1.86 -7.51
CA PRO A 58 3.15 -1.01 -7.93
C PRO A 58 4.49 -1.76 -7.94
N ASN A 59 5.35 -1.38 -8.90
CA ASN A 59 6.73 -1.82 -8.94
C ASN A 59 7.50 -1.25 -7.73
N LEU A 60 8.16 -2.14 -6.98
CA LEU A 60 8.87 -1.79 -5.75
C LEU A 60 10.38 -1.53 -5.96
N LYS A 61 10.88 -1.53 -7.23
CA LYS A 61 12.24 -1.09 -7.52
C LYS A 61 12.43 0.34 -7.00
N GLY A 62 13.47 0.55 -6.18
CA GLY A 62 13.77 1.87 -5.61
C GLY A 62 12.69 2.38 -4.63
N VAL A 63 11.91 1.51 -4.01
CA VAL A 63 10.83 1.93 -3.10
C VAL A 63 11.35 2.68 -1.88
N ALA A 64 12.52 2.32 -1.37
CA ALA A 64 13.16 2.98 -0.23
C ALA A 64 13.67 4.41 -0.53
N SER A 65 13.75 4.80 -1.81
CA SER A 65 14.04 6.19 -2.20
C SER A 65 12.77 7.06 -2.22
N ARG A 66 11.59 6.44 -2.17
CA ARG A 66 10.29 7.13 -2.24
C ARG A 66 9.51 7.08 -0.94
N LEU A 67 9.71 6.04 -0.13
CA LEU A 67 8.98 5.81 1.12
C LEU A 67 9.95 5.65 2.30
N SER A 68 9.61 6.26 3.44
CA SER A 68 10.30 5.99 4.70
C SER A 68 9.97 4.60 5.25
N ARG A 69 10.71 4.14 6.26
CA ARG A 69 10.43 2.86 6.94
C ARG A 69 9.02 2.82 7.54
N GLU A 70 8.59 3.91 8.15
CA GLU A 70 7.26 4.06 8.71
C GLU A 70 6.18 3.93 7.63
N GLN A 71 6.42 4.53 6.46
CA GLN A 71 5.50 4.44 5.33
C GLN A 71 5.49 3.03 4.71
N LEU A 72 6.63 2.34 4.68
CA LEU A 72 6.70 0.93 4.25
C LEU A 72 5.95 0.03 5.23
N LEU A 73 6.13 0.22 6.54
CA LEU A 73 5.38 -0.50 7.56
C LEU A 73 3.87 -0.22 7.43
N GLN A 74 3.48 1.05 7.31
CA GLN A 74 2.08 1.42 7.13
C GLN A 74 1.48 0.75 5.90
N ALA A 75 2.19 0.72 4.77
CA ALA A 75 1.70 0.07 3.55
C ALA A 75 1.45 -1.44 3.73
N LEU A 76 2.18 -2.11 4.62
CA LEU A 76 1.96 -3.52 4.96
C LEU A 76 0.77 -3.71 5.91
N ILE A 77 0.59 -2.82 6.87
CA ILE A 77 -0.40 -2.98 7.95
C ILE A 77 -1.75 -2.34 7.57
N GLU A 78 -1.70 -1.17 6.94
CA GLU A 78 -2.87 -0.37 6.56
C GLU A 78 -2.81 -0.02 5.05
N PRO A 79 -2.88 -1.03 4.15
CA PRO A 79 -2.63 -0.81 2.71
C PRO A 79 -3.65 0.13 2.04
N SER A 80 -4.79 0.35 2.65
CA SER A 80 -5.79 1.33 2.18
C SER A 80 -5.52 2.77 2.63
N ALA A 81 -4.62 2.98 3.61
CA ALA A 81 -4.30 4.33 4.12
C ALA A 81 -3.57 5.18 3.07
N ARG A 82 -2.81 4.52 2.18
CA ARG A 82 -2.06 5.19 1.12
C ARG A 82 -1.96 4.29 -0.11
N ILE A 83 -2.70 4.61 -1.14
CA ILE A 83 -2.70 3.90 -2.41
C ILE A 83 -1.88 4.70 -3.43
N SER A 84 -0.97 4.02 -4.13
CA SER A 84 -0.15 4.64 -5.18
C SER A 84 -1.01 5.08 -6.38
N PRO A 85 -0.70 6.23 -7.01
CA PRO A 85 -1.40 6.68 -8.23
C PRO A 85 -1.43 5.59 -9.30
N GLY A 86 -2.57 5.43 -9.96
CA GLY A 86 -2.80 4.39 -10.97
C GLY A 86 -3.13 3.00 -10.40
N TYR A 87 -3.16 2.85 -9.08
CA TYR A 87 -3.56 1.65 -8.35
C TYR A 87 -4.74 1.94 -7.41
N GLY A 88 -5.40 0.89 -6.97
CA GLY A 88 -6.66 1.04 -6.24
C GLY A 88 -7.80 1.45 -7.16
N SER A 89 -8.95 1.71 -6.59
CA SER A 89 -10.13 2.16 -7.32
C SER A 89 -10.90 3.19 -6.51
N THR A 90 -11.47 4.16 -7.20
CA THR A 90 -12.40 5.14 -6.65
C THR A 90 -13.70 5.07 -7.44
N ASN A 91 -14.82 5.01 -6.75
CA ASN A 91 -16.14 5.16 -7.35
C ASN A 91 -16.55 6.62 -7.36
N PHE A 92 -16.94 7.13 -8.51
CA PHE A 92 -17.45 8.48 -8.72
C PHE A 92 -18.91 8.42 -9.10
N VAL A 93 -19.74 9.21 -8.42
CA VAL A 93 -21.13 9.49 -8.83
C VAL A 93 -21.11 10.86 -9.49
N LEU A 94 -21.56 10.93 -10.74
CA LEU A 94 -21.60 12.17 -11.53
C LEU A 94 -22.92 12.91 -11.28
N THR A 95 -22.96 14.19 -11.65
CA THR A 95 -24.16 15.06 -11.50
C THR A 95 -25.36 14.61 -12.34
N ASP A 96 -25.11 13.85 -13.42
CA ASP A 96 -26.15 13.24 -14.25
C ASP A 96 -26.61 11.86 -13.74
N GLY A 97 -26.09 11.40 -12.61
CA GLY A 97 -26.40 10.10 -12.01
C GLY A 97 -25.61 8.92 -12.55
N GLN A 98 -24.71 9.12 -13.50
CA GLN A 98 -23.80 8.06 -13.94
C GLN A 98 -22.79 7.72 -12.83
N GLU A 99 -22.44 6.44 -12.74
CA GLU A 99 -21.36 5.94 -11.87
C GLU A 99 -20.17 5.50 -12.71
N VAL A 100 -18.97 5.90 -12.26
CA VAL A 100 -17.72 5.57 -12.90
C VAL A 100 -16.73 5.09 -11.85
N THR A 101 -16.14 3.92 -12.07
CA THR A 101 -15.11 3.36 -11.20
C THR A 101 -13.78 3.26 -11.94
N GLY A 102 -12.71 3.72 -11.33
CA GLY A 102 -11.38 3.63 -11.90
C GLY A 102 -10.28 4.02 -10.93
N ALA A 103 -9.04 3.72 -11.32
CA ALA A 103 -7.86 4.16 -10.57
C ALA A 103 -7.46 5.58 -11.02
N ILE A 104 -7.27 6.49 -10.06
CA ILE A 104 -6.84 7.85 -10.35
C ILE A 104 -5.39 7.83 -10.85
N ILE A 105 -5.17 8.29 -12.07
CA ILE A 105 -3.84 8.46 -12.68
C ILE A 105 -3.28 9.84 -12.32
N SER A 106 -4.11 10.86 -12.47
CA SER A 106 -3.78 12.24 -12.14
C SER A 106 -5.04 13.02 -11.77
N GLU A 107 -4.88 14.04 -10.95
CA GLU A 107 -5.96 14.94 -10.51
C GLU A 107 -5.40 16.36 -10.41
N ASN A 108 -6.19 17.32 -10.89
CA ASN A 108 -5.95 18.75 -10.70
C ASN A 108 -7.27 19.46 -10.34
N ALA A 109 -7.29 20.76 -10.24
CA ALA A 109 -8.47 21.54 -9.86
C ALA A 109 -9.65 21.44 -10.86
N GLU A 110 -9.38 21.06 -12.11
CA GLU A 110 -10.36 21.08 -13.19
C GLU A 110 -10.77 19.67 -13.64
N GLU A 111 -9.85 18.72 -13.61
CA GLU A 111 -10.00 17.42 -14.25
C GLU A 111 -9.37 16.29 -13.43
N ILE A 112 -10.01 15.13 -13.44
CA ILE A 112 -9.46 13.85 -12.96
C ILE A 112 -9.31 12.91 -14.17
N GLN A 113 -8.15 12.26 -14.27
CA GLN A 113 -7.90 11.19 -15.23
C GLN A 113 -7.96 9.83 -14.52
N LEU A 114 -8.77 8.93 -15.05
CA LEU A 114 -8.98 7.60 -14.50
C LEU A 114 -8.49 6.53 -15.48
N LYS A 115 -7.79 5.54 -14.94
CA LYS A 115 -7.58 4.26 -15.61
C LYS A 115 -8.81 3.39 -15.32
N THR A 116 -9.55 3.06 -16.37
CA THR A 116 -10.68 2.13 -16.34
C THR A 116 -10.29 0.82 -17.04
N ASN A 117 -11.25 -0.02 -17.37
CA ASN A 117 -11.02 -1.21 -18.20
C ASN A 117 -10.88 -0.87 -19.70
N ASP A 118 -11.16 0.37 -20.08
CA ASP A 118 -11.01 0.85 -21.46
C ASP A 118 -9.53 1.10 -21.81
N ALA A 119 -9.21 1.06 -23.10
CA ALA A 119 -7.85 1.25 -23.58
C ALA A 119 -7.31 2.67 -23.32
N GLU A 120 -8.20 3.68 -23.35
CA GLU A 120 -7.84 5.08 -23.13
C GLU A 120 -8.28 5.56 -21.73
N PRO A 121 -7.47 6.41 -21.08
CA PRO A 121 -7.86 7.00 -19.81
C PRO A 121 -9.13 7.86 -19.96
N LEU A 122 -10.06 7.67 -19.04
CA LEU A 122 -11.27 8.47 -18.95
C LEU A 122 -10.96 9.79 -18.22
N ARG A 123 -11.39 10.92 -18.81
CA ARG A 123 -11.27 12.25 -18.20
C ARG A 123 -12.62 12.72 -17.69
N ILE A 124 -12.66 13.16 -16.44
CA ILE A 124 -13.87 13.66 -15.79
C ILE A 124 -13.59 15.07 -15.29
N ALA A 125 -14.41 16.04 -15.69
CA ALA A 125 -14.35 17.37 -15.12
C ALA A 125 -14.76 17.33 -13.64
N VAL A 126 -13.99 17.97 -12.77
CA VAL A 126 -14.28 18.01 -11.31
C VAL A 126 -15.70 18.55 -11.03
N SER A 127 -16.16 19.52 -11.81
CA SER A 127 -17.50 20.10 -11.73
C SER A 127 -18.64 19.11 -11.99
N ARG A 128 -18.36 17.99 -12.65
CA ARG A 128 -19.35 16.92 -12.89
C ARG A 128 -19.41 15.89 -11.75
N ILE A 129 -18.54 15.95 -10.77
CA ILE A 129 -18.48 14.98 -9.69
C ILE A 129 -19.41 15.42 -8.58
N LYS A 130 -20.42 14.59 -8.29
CA LYS A 130 -21.35 14.77 -7.17
C LYS A 130 -20.78 14.21 -5.87
N SER A 131 -20.17 13.01 -5.93
CA SER A 131 -19.51 12.37 -4.80
C SER A 131 -18.45 11.40 -5.28
N ARG A 132 -17.47 11.09 -4.39
CA ARG A 132 -16.48 10.05 -4.63
C ARG A 132 -16.27 9.21 -3.38
N GLU A 133 -15.97 7.93 -3.57
CA GLU A 133 -15.66 6.98 -2.51
C GLU A 133 -14.44 6.14 -2.94
N ASN A 134 -13.38 6.16 -2.12
CA ASN A 134 -12.22 5.31 -2.35
C ASN A 134 -12.55 3.88 -1.90
N LEU A 135 -12.36 2.93 -2.81
CA LEU A 135 -12.51 1.51 -2.50
C LEU A 135 -11.27 1.00 -1.75
N PRO A 136 -11.41 -0.03 -0.91
CA PRO A 136 -10.29 -0.63 -0.22
C PRO A 136 -9.20 -1.11 -1.19
N SER A 137 -7.95 -1.13 -0.72
CA SER A 137 -6.83 -1.70 -1.47
C SER A 137 -7.05 -3.18 -1.77
N GLY A 138 -6.67 -3.62 -2.96
CA GLY A 138 -6.59 -5.04 -3.29
C GLY A 138 -5.46 -5.80 -2.56
N MET A 139 -4.50 -5.07 -1.97
CA MET A 139 -3.50 -5.66 -1.10
C MET A 139 -4.12 -5.94 0.28
N PRO A 140 -4.05 -7.17 0.79
CA PRO A 140 -4.58 -7.48 2.13
C PRO A 140 -3.67 -6.91 3.22
N PRO A 141 -4.21 -6.57 4.41
CA PRO A 141 -3.40 -6.21 5.57
C PRO A 141 -2.50 -7.37 6.00
N MET A 142 -1.17 -7.16 5.98
CA MET A 142 -0.19 -8.21 6.25
C MET A 142 -0.12 -8.59 7.75
N GLY A 143 -0.61 -7.75 8.64
CA GLY A 143 -0.64 -8.02 10.08
C GLY A 143 -1.47 -9.25 10.47
N SER A 144 -2.44 -9.65 9.66
CA SER A 144 -3.23 -10.87 9.87
C SER A 144 -2.60 -12.12 9.23
N LEU A 145 -1.61 -11.95 8.35
CA LEU A 145 -1.00 -13.02 7.55
C LEU A 145 0.44 -13.33 7.95
N MET A 146 1.11 -12.40 8.63
CA MET A 146 2.51 -12.50 9.04
C MET A 146 2.67 -12.17 10.52
N SER A 147 3.62 -12.82 11.16
CA SER A 147 4.10 -12.43 12.48
C SER A 147 4.82 -11.07 12.43
N LYS A 148 4.89 -10.37 13.56
CA LYS A 148 5.63 -9.11 13.68
C LYS A 148 7.12 -9.24 13.30
N ARG A 149 7.71 -10.42 13.53
CA ARG A 149 9.07 -10.71 13.12
C ARG A 149 9.18 -10.76 11.59
N GLU A 150 8.30 -11.47 10.92
CA GLU A 150 8.29 -11.54 9.45
C GLU A 150 8.02 -10.17 8.83
N ILE A 151 7.09 -9.39 9.39
CA ILE A 151 6.86 -7.99 8.96
C ILE A 151 8.14 -7.16 9.08
N ARG A 152 8.87 -7.28 10.20
CA ARG A 152 10.14 -6.59 10.42
C ARG A 152 11.19 -6.96 9.37
N ASP A 153 11.30 -8.25 9.05
CA ASP A 153 12.25 -8.75 8.05
C ASP A 153 11.87 -8.24 6.65
N VAL A 154 10.58 -8.21 6.30
CA VAL A 154 10.09 -7.63 5.05
C VAL A 154 10.32 -6.11 4.99
N VAL A 155 10.09 -5.36 6.08
CA VAL A 155 10.40 -3.92 6.15
C VAL A 155 11.89 -3.69 5.93
N GLU A 156 12.77 -4.52 6.52
CA GLU A 156 14.22 -4.42 6.33
C GLU A 156 14.60 -4.67 4.86
N TYR A 157 14.05 -5.70 4.24
CA TYR A 157 14.26 -5.98 2.83
C TYR A 157 13.79 -4.84 1.93
N LEU A 158 12.54 -4.37 2.09
CA LEU A 158 12.01 -3.27 1.29
C LEU A 158 12.82 -1.98 1.48
N SER A 159 13.31 -1.72 2.69
CA SER A 159 14.16 -0.56 3.00
C SER A 159 15.56 -0.64 2.35
N SER A 160 15.98 -1.80 1.89
CA SER A 160 17.23 -2.01 1.15
C SER A 160 17.11 -1.74 -0.35
N LEU A 161 15.89 -1.64 -0.87
CA LEU A 161 15.59 -1.43 -2.30
C LEU A 161 15.67 0.06 -2.67
N LYS A 162 16.87 0.55 -2.91
CA LYS A 162 17.17 1.94 -3.31
C LYS A 162 17.32 2.08 -4.82
#